data_b9c4328a8ff5980e72bd16a3d16f21ec
#
_entry.id   b9c4328a8ff5980e72bd16a3d16f21ec
#
_cell.length_a   1.000
_cell.length_b   1.000
_cell.length_c   1.000
_cell.angle_alpha   90.00
_cell.angle_beta   90.00
_cell.angle_gamma   90.00
#
_symmetry.space_group_name_H-M   'P 1'
#
loop_
_entity.id
_entity.type
_entity.pdbx_description
1 polymer ?
#
loop_
_entity_poly.entity_id
_entity_poly.type
_entity_poly.pdbx_seq_one_letter_code
_entity_poly.pdbx_strand_id
1 'polypeptide(L)'
;MIDHTGIFVSDFEKSKAFYQAALAPIGYTLVMELSAAVTGHTDVAGFGENGKPDFWISRGTPNQPPLHIAFRAETRAPVEAFHAAALAQGGRDNGGPGIRAHYHPNYYGAFVLDPDGHNIEVVCHCPA
;
A
#
# COMPACT_ATOMS: atom_id res chain seq x y z
N MET A 1 7.43 -12.46 -12.72
CA MET A 1 7.59 -11.68 -11.46
C MET A 1 7.42 -10.20 -11.77
N ILE A 2 6.55 -9.52 -11.01
CA ILE A 2 6.38 -8.08 -11.15
C ILE A 2 7.58 -7.37 -10.54
N ASP A 3 8.21 -6.46 -11.28
CA ASP A 3 9.31 -5.65 -10.75
C ASP A 3 8.78 -4.48 -9.93
N HIS A 4 7.87 -3.71 -10.49
CA HIS A 4 7.26 -2.58 -9.80
C HIS A 4 5.90 -2.27 -10.42
N THR A 5 5.07 -1.57 -9.66
CA THR A 5 3.77 -1.06 -10.11
C THR A 5 3.57 0.34 -9.54
N GLY A 6 2.58 1.04 -10.05
CA GLY A 6 2.31 2.40 -9.59
C GLY A 6 0.86 2.78 -9.71
N ILE A 7 0.48 3.78 -8.91
CA ILE A 7 -0.85 4.36 -8.92
C ILE A 7 -0.75 5.88 -8.98
N PHE A 8 -1.82 6.52 -9.46
CA PHE A 8 -1.94 7.98 -9.40
C PHE A 8 -2.75 8.39 -8.17
N VAL A 9 -2.30 9.46 -7.52
CA VAL A 9 -2.91 10.01 -6.30
C VAL A 9 -3.16 11.50 -6.47
N SER A 10 -4.28 12.01 -5.90
CA SER A 10 -4.66 13.40 -6.05
C SER A 10 -3.92 14.33 -5.09
N ASP A 11 -3.74 13.91 -3.84
CA ASP A 11 -3.03 14.66 -2.82
C ASP A 11 -1.73 13.92 -2.48
N PHE A 12 -0.64 14.31 -3.14
CA PHE A 12 0.63 13.60 -3.07
C PHE A 12 1.18 13.52 -1.65
N GLU A 13 1.19 14.63 -0.90
CA GLU A 13 1.75 14.65 0.45
C GLU A 13 0.92 13.79 1.41
N LYS A 14 -0.40 13.83 1.29
CA LYS A 14 -1.30 13.03 2.12
C LYS A 14 -1.11 11.53 1.82
N SER A 15 -1.06 11.15 0.56
CA SER A 15 -0.87 9.76 0.17
C SER A 15 0.53 9.26 0.52
N LYS A 16 1.56 10.10 0.40
CA LYS A 16 2.91 9.73 0.82
C LYS A 16 2.94 9.39 2.32
N ALA A 17 2.35 10.24 3.16
CA ALA A 17 2.28 9.99 4.59
C ALA A 17 1.47 8.72 4.90
N PHE A 18 0.38 8.50 4.18
CA PHE A 18 -0.44 7.31 4.32
C PHE A 18 0.39 6.03 4.07
N TYR A 19 1.08 5.96 2.94
CA TYR A 19 1.84 4.76 2.58
C TYR A 19 3.09 4.57 3.42
N GLN A 20 3.75 5.65 3.86
CA GLN A 20 4.86 5.52 4.82
C GLN A 20 4.41 4.82 6.09
N ALA A 21 3.25 5.19 6.63
CA ALA A 21 2.73 4.58 7.86
C ALA A 21 2.17 3.18 7.63
N ALA A 22 1.37 3.03 6.57
CA ALA A 22 0.65 1.77 6.30
C ALA A 22 1.57 0.63 5.89
N LEU A 23 2.64 0.91 5.15
CA LEU A 23 3.55 -0.11 4.63
C LEU A 23 4.77 -0.37 5.52
N ALA A 24 5.00 0.45 6.55
CA ALA A 24 6.09 0.22 7.50
C ALA A 24 6.01 -1.16 8.17
N PRO A 25 4.82 -1.67 8.57
CA PRO A 25 4.73 -2.98 9.19
C PRO A 25 5.23 -4.16 8.34
N ILE A 26 5.19 -4.04 7.01
CA ILE A 26 5.72 -5.09 6.12
C ILE A 26 7.17 -4.83 5.72
N GLY A 27 7.81 -3.84 6.34
CA GLY A 27 9.22 -3.55 6.08
C GLY A 27 9.48 -2.59 4.94
N TYR A 28 8.46 -1.99 4.36
CA TYR A 28 8.63 -1.01 3.30
C TYR A 28 8.95 0.36 3.89
N THR A 29 9.87 1.05 3.23
CA THR A 29 10.23 2.44 3.54
C THR A 29 10.10 3.30 2.29
N LEU A 30 10.08 4.61 2.47
CA LEU A 30 10.20 5.54 1.35
C LEU A 30 11.64 5.48 0.85
N VAL A 31 11.84 4.83 -0.30
CA VAL A 31 13.17 4.60 -0.86
C VAL A 31 13.63 5.79 -1.71
N MET A 32 12.70 6.36 -2.47
CA MET A 32 13.04 7.40 -3.44
C MET A 32 11.87 8.37 -3.60
N GLU A 33 12.21 9.65 -3.67
CA GLU A 33 11.22 10.70 -3.97
C GLU A 33 11.84 11.64 -4.99
N LEU A 34 11.10 11.88 -6.10
CA LEU A 34 11.54 12.74 -7.18
C LEU A 34 10.47 13.79 -7.44
N SER A 35 10.88 15.06 -7.48
CA SER A 35 9.96 16.16 -7.77
C SER A 35 9.67 16.29 -9.26
N ALA A 36 8.62 17.03 -9.61
CA ALA A 36 8.29 17.34 -10.98
C ALA A 36 9.46 18.02 -11.72
N ALA A 37 10.28 18.79 -11.00
CA ALA A 37 11.46 19.43 -11.58
C ALA A 37 12.48 18.40 -12.07
N VAL A 38 12.59 17.26 -11.38
CA VAL A 38 13.53 16.18 -11.74
C VAL A 38 12.94 15.27 -12.81
N THR A 39 11.67 14.85 -12.65
CA THR A 39 11.04 13.91 -13.60
C THR A 39 10.67 14.58 -14.92
N GLY A 40 10.47 15.89 -14.92
CA GLY A 40 9.99 16.63 -16.08
C GLY A 40 8.48 16.63 -16.24
N HIS A 41 7.71 15.96 -15.35
CA HIS A 41 6.26 15.95 -15.47
C HIS A 41 5.51 15.96 -14.13
N THR A 42 5.86 15.14 -13.12
CA THR A 42 5.12 15.13 -11.87
C THR A 42 5.98 14.65 -10.70
N ASP A 43 5.48 14.85 -9.48
CA ASP A 43 6.11 14.32 -8.26
C ASP A 43 5.82 12.83 -8.16
N VAL A 44 6.84 12.04 -7.79
CA VAL A 44 6.71 10.60 -7.61
C VAL A 44 7.43 10.18 -6.33
N ALA A 45 6.92 9.12 -5.68
CA ALA A 45 7.55 8.52 -4.52
C ALA A 45 7.51 7.00 -4.65
N GLY A 46 8.63 6.35 -4.37
CA GLY A 46 8.77 4.90 -4.47
C GLY A 46 9.00 4.28 -3.10
N PHE A 47 8.30 3.19 -2.82
CA PHE A 47 8.35 2.45 -1.57
C PHE A 47 8.82 1.02 -1.83
N GLY A 48 9.59 0.49 -0.90
CA GLY A 48 10.08 -0.88 -1.01
C GLY A 48 10.97 -1.23 0.16
N GLU A 49 11.61 -2.38 0.07
CA GLU A 49 12.56 -2.84 1.07
C GLU A 49 13.94 -3.03 0.45
N ASN A 50 14.99 -3.00 1.30
CA ASN A 50 16.37 -3.22 0.88
C ASN A 50 16.83 -2.25 -0.21
N GLY A 51 16.32 -1.02 -0.17
CA GLY A 51 16.73 0.04 -1.11
C GLY A 51 16.17 -0.10 -2.52
N LYS A 52 15.24 -1.04 -2.75
CA LYS A 52 14.65 -1.26 -4.08
C LYS A 52 13.17 -0.89 -4.05
N PRO A 53 12.74 0.19 -4.75
CA PRO A 53 11.32 0.55 -4.80
C PRO A 53 10.57 -0.40 -5.73
N ASP A 54 9.43 -0.89 -5.29
CA ASP A 54 8.56 -1.73 -6.13
C ASP A 54 7.11 -1.26 -6.14
N PHE A 55 6.78 -0.22 -5.37
CA PHE A 55 5.46 0.41 -5.40
C PHE A 55 5.62 1.93 -5.46
N TRP A 56 5.05 2.54 -6.51
CA TRP A 56 5.19 3.97 -6.78
C TRP A 56 3.85 4.68 -6.68
N ILE A 57 3.87 5.90 -6.14
CA ILE A 57 2.75 6.83 -6.25
C ILE A 57 3.20 8.03 -7.07
N SER A 58 2.30 8.54 -7.91
CA SER A 58 2.54 9.72 -8.75
C SER A 58 1.40 10.71 -8.56
N ARG A 59 1.73 12.00 -8.44
CA ARG A 59 0.70 13.03 -8.39
C ARG A 59 -0.01 13.10 -9.73
N GLY A 60 -1.34 13.04 -9.71
CA GLY A 60 -2.13 13.16 -10.93
C GLY A 60 -3.59 12.85 -10.68
N THR A 61 -4.32 12.63 -11.75
CA THR A 61 -5.71 12.20 -11.66
C THR A 61 -5.75 10.74 -11.20
N PRO A 62 -6.43 10.42 -10.10
CA PRO A 62 -6.51 9.04 -9.63
C PRO A 62 -7.06 8.09 -10.69
N ASN A 63 -6.54 6.87 -10.72
CA ASN A 63 -6.98 5.84 -11.64
C ASN A 63 -8.49 5.58 -11.48
N GLN A 64 -9.19 5.40 -12.61
CA GLN A 64 -10.61 5.05 -12.63
C GLN A 64 -10.83 3.86 -13.56
N PRO A 65 -11.51 2.80 -13.05
CA PRO A 65 -11.90 2.60 -11.64
C PRO A 65 -10.68 2.52 -10.72
N PRO A 66 -10.87 2.72 -9.40
CA PRO A 66 -9.76 2.61 -8.44
C PRO A 66 -9.09 1.25 -8.52
N LEU A 67 -7.80 1.22 -8.23
CA LEU A 67 -7.00 0.00 -8.35
C LEU A 67 -7.04 -0.83 -7.08
N HIS A 68 -6.68 -2.12 -7.21
CA HIS A 68 -6.48 -3.03 -6.09
C HIS A 68 -5.04 -3.51 -6.10
N ILE A 69 -4.32 -3.25 -5.00
CA ILE A 69 -2.94 -3.67 -4.83
C ILE A 69 -2.84 -4.46 -3.52
N ALA A 70 -2.28 -5.66 -3.59
CA ALA A 70 -2.08 -6.51 -2.42
C ALA A 70 -0.59 -6.73 -2.18
N PHE A 71 -0.17 -6.51 -0.93
CA PHE A 71 1.20 -6.74 -0.47
C PHE A 71 1.23 -7.98 0.39
N ARG A 72 2.31 -8.76 0.30
CA ARG A 72 2.46 -9.98 1.09
C ARG A 72 3.21 -9.69 2.39
N ALA A 73 2.69 -10.25 3.49
CA ALA A 73 3.37 -10.28 4.77
C ALA A 73 3.80 -11.72 5.09
N GLU A 74 4.92 -11.86 5.79
CA GLU A 74 5.46 -13.19 6.14
C GLU A 74 4.71 -13.83 7.32
N THR A 75 4.13 -13.00 8.19
CA THR A 75 3.35 -13.45 9.35
C THR A 75 2.07 -12.62 9.46
N ARG A 76 1.19 -13.01 10.40
CA ARG A 76 -0.10 -12.34 10.58
C ARG A 76 -0.01 -11.00 11.31
N ALA A 77 0.96 -10.81 12.21
CA ALA A 77 1.09 -9.57 12.96
C ALA A 77 1.22 -8.31 12.08
N PRO A 78 2.04 -8.31 11.01
CA PRO A 78 2.09 -7.16 10.10
C PRO A 78 0.77 -6.84 9.40
N VAL A 79 -0.09 -7.84 9.15
CA VAL A 79 -1.41 -7.63 8.56
C VAL A 79 -2.27 -6.77 9.50
N GLU A 80 -2.26 -7.10 10.79
CA GLU A 80 -2.99 -6.36 11.82
C GLU A 80 -2.42 -4.96 11.99
N ALA A 81 -1.10 -4.83 12.03
CA ALA A 81 -0.43 -3.54 12.19
C ALA A 81 -0.67 -2.62 10.98
N PHE A 82 -0.68 -3.17 9.78
CA PHE A 82 -1.03 -2.43 8.56
C PHE A 82 -2.43 -1.82 8.69
N HIS A 83 -3.42 -2.62 9.05
CA HIS A 83 -4.80 -2.16 9.15
C HIS A 83 -4.93 -1.01 10.15
N ALA A 84 -4.34 -1.16 11.34
CA ALA A 84 -4.37 -0.12 12.37
C ALA A 84 -3.67 1.16 11.91
N ALA A 85 -2.48 1.05 11.32
CA ALA A 85 -1.71 2.21 10.86
C ALA A 85 -2.41 2.93 9.72
N ALA A 86 -2.97 2.19 8.76
CA ALA A 86 -3.68 2.77 7.62
C ALA A 86 -4.91 3.55 8.07
N LEU A 87 -5.70 3.01 8.99
CA LEU A 87 -6.86 3.72 9.53
C LEU A 87 -6.43 4.98 10.29
N ALA A 88 -5.34 4.91 11.06
CA ALA A 88 -4.82 6.06 11.80
C ALA A 88 -4.37 7.19 10.87
N GLN A 89 -3.97 6.87 9.64
CA GLN A 89 -3.53 7.84 8.64
C GLN A 89 -4.64 8.26 7.67
N GLY A 90 -5.89 8.06 8.04
CA GLY A 90 -7.02 8.55 7.27
C GLY A 90 -7.55 7.60 6.21
N GLY A 91 -7.08 6.36 6.17
CA GLY A 91 -7.68 5.33 5.34
C GLY A 91 -9.05 4.91 5.85
N ARG A 92 -9.84 4.29 5.00
CA ARG A 92 -11.16 3.78 5.36
C ARG A 92 -11.16 2.26 5.40
N ASP A 93 -11.79 1.69 6.43
CA ASP A 93 -11.90 0.24 6.57
C ASP A 93 -12.64 -0.37 5.37
N ASN A 94 -12.04 -1.42 4.81
CA ASN A 94 -12.64 -2.20 3.70
C ASN A 94 -12.53 -3.69 3.98
N GLY A 95 -12.31 -4.09 5.20
CA GLY A 95 -12.23 -5.48 5.67
C GLY A 95 -11.13 -5.64 6.70
N GLY A 96 -11.52 -5.88 7.96
CA GLY A 96 -10.56 -6.02 9.07
C GLY A 96 -9.73 -7.30 8.98
N PRO A 97 -8.65 -7.38 9.76
CA PRO A 97 -7.77 -8.55 9.74
C PRO A 97 -8.53 -9.83 10.07
N GLY A 98 -8.36 -10.86 9.26
CA GLY A 98 -9.01 -12.14 9.49
C GLY A 98 -8.83 -13.11 8.34
N ILE A 99 -9.25 -14.34 8.59
CA ILE A 99 -9.21 -15.39 7.57
C ILE A 99 -10.26 -15.14 6.50
N ARG A 100 -9.87 -15.35 5.25
CA ARG A 100 -10.74 -15.35 4.07
C ARG A 100 -10.76 -16.77 3.50
N ALA A 101 -11.49 -17.66 4.17
CA ALA A 101 -11.49 -19.09 3.85
C ALA A 101 -11.94 -19.39 2.42
N HIS A 102 -12.75 -18.51 1.82
CA HIS A 102 -13.22 -18.68 0.45
C HIS A 102 -12.08 -18.51 -0.59
N TYR A 103 -10.96 -17.90 -0.21
CA TYR A 103 -9.76 -17.90 -1.05
C TYR A 103 -8.90 -19.14 -0.81
N HIS A 104 -8.52 -19.37 0.46
CA HIS A 104 -7.92 -20.61 0.92
C HIS A 104 -7.84 -20.60 2.47
N PRO A 105 -7.58 -21.77 3.12
CA PRO A 105 -7.67 -21.88 4.59
C PRO A 105 -6.74 -20.97 5.37
N ASN A 106 -5.60 -20.58 4.81
CA ASN A 106 -4.60 -19.76 5.49
C ASN A 106 -4.54 -18.33 4.96
N TYR A 107 -5.54 -17.90 4.17
CA TYR A 107 -5.57 -16.54 3.63
C TYR A 107 -5.96 -15.57 4.75
N TYR A 108 -4.98 -14.90 5.34
CA TYR A 108 -5.19 -13.94 6.42
C TYR A 108 -4.91 -12.54 5.89
N GLY A 109 -5.93 -11.75 5.67
CA GLY A 109 -5.80 -10.45 5.02
C GLY A 109 -6.55 -9.35 5.71
N ALA A 110 -6.19 -8.12 5.37
CA ALA A 110 -6.90 -6.91 5.75
C ALA A 110 -6.90 -5.93 4.59
N PHE A 111 -7.96 -5.14 4.49
CA PHE A 111 -8.21 -4.26 3.36
C PHE A 111 -8.53 -2.86 3.86
N VAL A 112 -7.92 -1.85 3.25
CA VAL A 112 -8.18 -0.43 3.56
C VAL A 112 -8.27 0.33 2.24
N LEU A 113 -9.18 1.29 2.17
CA LEU A 113 -9.21 2.23 1.05
C LEU A 113 -8.25 3.38 1.36
N ASP A 114 -7.37 3.69 0.40
CA ASP A 114 -6.44 4.80 0.53
C ASP A 114 -7.16 6.15 0.36
N PRO A 115 -6.47 7.30 0.48
CA PRO A 115 -7.13 8.60 0.36
C PRO A 115 -7.91 8.83 -0.93
N ASP A 116 -7.57 8.15 -2.01
CA ASP A 116 -8.26 8.26 -3.30
C ASP A 116 -9.25 7.11 -3.57
N GLY A 117 -9.40 6.18 -2.63
CA GLY A 117 -10.33 5.07 -2.76
C GLY A 117 -9.74 3.82 -3.40
N HIS A 118 -8.42 3.75 -3.60
CA HIS A 118 -7.78 2.51 -4.05
C HIS A 118 -7.86 1.46 -2.94
N ASN A 119 -8.13 0.21 -3.33
CA ASN A 119 -8.25 -0.91 -2.40
C ASN A 119 -6.86 -1.49 -2.13
N ILE A 120 -6.34 -1.24 -0.93
CA ILE A 120 -5.01 -1.67 -0.51
C ILE A 120 -5.15 -2.82 0.49
N GLU A 121 -4.45 -3.89 0.20
CA GLU A 121 -4.52 -5.12 0.99
C GLU A 121 -3.14 -5.52 1.46
N VAL A 122 -3.06 -6.07 2.67
CA VAL A 122 -1.89 -6.85 3.11
C VAL A 122 -2.38 -8.24 3.47
N VAL A 123 -1.71 -9.26 2.94
CA VAL A 123 -2.12 -10.66 3.11
C VAL A 123 -0.94 -11.53 3.52
N CYS A 124 -1.20 -12.45 4.46
CA CYS A 124 -0.28 -13.51 4.86
C CYS A 124 -0.91 -14.85 4.47
N HIS A 125 -0.14 -15.69 3.79
CA HIS A 125 -0.59 -17.02 3.35
C HIS A 125 -0.17 -18.13 4.30
N CYS A 126 0.54 -17.81 5.37
CA CYS A 126 1.07 -18.80 6.30
C CYS A 126 0.06 -19.13 7.40
N PRO A 127 0.06 -20.38 7.92
CA PRO A 127 -0.72 -20.71 9.11
C PRO A 127 -0.31 -19.87 10.30
N ALA A 128 -1.23 -19.74 11.25
CA ALA A 128 -0.96 -18.98 12.48
C ALA A 128 0.17 -19.64 13.31
#